data_89219c67bc0eaa8e542eee6c569ed7ee
#
_entry.id   89219c67bc0eaa8e542eee6c569ed7ee
#
_cell.length_a   1.000
_cell.length_b   1.000
_cell.length_c   1.000
_cell.angle_alpha   90.00
_cell.angle_beta   90.00
_cell.angle_gamma   90.00
#
_symmetry.space_group_name_H-M   'P 1'
#
loop_
_entity.id
_entity.type
_entity.pdbx_description
1 polymer ?
#
loop_
_entity_poly.entity_id
_entity_poly.type
_entity_poly.pdbx_seq_one_letter_code
_entity_poly.pdbx_strand_id
1 'polypeptide(L)'
;MTNYPYKTREGGATVTVFVPYDCGNHCPFCINKQEYENPVGFSLEKICESIRTMDEITPKCDFVFTGGEPFADLDALQTMLDQIPTTHRVFINTTLPTLQGATEDDLVAFTEKNKDKITCINCSRHVVKYVAECSDDIFSRIAVPVRVNCVLYKDYPKENLKPYLDRFKPYGVSVQFRFDYTDTTPENLYEEESDKILHDLKDLFHYTGMDGCRM
;
A
#
# COMPACT_ATOMS: atom_id res chain seq x y z
N MET A 1 -22.88 4.25 -10.08
CA MET A 1 -21.60 3.60 -10.38
C MET A 1 -20.66 4.01 -9.27
N THR A 2 -20.25 3.10 -8.43
CA THR A 2 -19.24 3.33 -7.39
C THR A 2 -17.94 3.69 -8.10
N ASN A 3 -17.47 4.90 -7.86
CA ASN A 3 -16.22 5.39 -8.43
C ASN A 3 -15.09 4.70 -7.65
N TYR A 4 -14.58 3.58 -8.16
CA TYR A 4 -13.47 2.88 -7.52
C TYR A 4 -12.21 3.77 -7.65
N PRO A 5 -11.67 4.27 -6.55
CA PRO A 5 -10.51 5.17 -6.58
C PRO A 5 -9.22 4.47 -7.04
N TYR A 6 -9.27 3.14 -7.23
CA TYR A 6 -8.12 2.30 -7.51
C TYR A 6 -7.90 2.02 -9.01
N LYS A 7 -8.81 2.44 -9.87
CA LYS A 7 -8.64 2.27 -11.32
C LYS A 7 -7.69 3.33 -11.86
N THR A 8 -6.66 2.90 -12.59
CA THR A 8 -5.78 3.84 -13.33
C THR A 8 -6.63 4.71 -14.25
N ARG A 9 -6.38 6.01 -14.22
CA ARG A 9 -7.13 6.95 -15.04
C ARG A 9 -6.76 6.79 -16.51
N GLU A 10 -7.76 6.89 -17.38
CA GLU A 10 -7.53 6.84 -18.82
C GLU A 10 -6.56 7.97 -19.26
N GLY A 11 -5.55 7.62 -20.04
CA GLY A 11 -4.50 8.53 -20.46
C GLY A 11 -3.51 8.96 -19.38
N GLY A 12 -3.57 8.32 -18.21
CA GLY A 12 -2.65 8.57 -17.10
C GLY A 12 -1.48 7.59 -17.04
N ALA A 13 -0.53 7.89 -16.18
CA ALA A 13 0.58 7.01 -15.84
C ALA A 13 0.57 6.66 -14.36
N THR A 14 1.05 5.46 -14.01
CA THR A 14 1.38 5.09 -12.63
C THR A 14 2.88 5.28 -12.42
N VAL A 15 3.23 6.10 -11.46
CA VAL A 15 4.61 6.42 -11.10
C VAL A 15 4.90 5.88 -9.71
N THR A 16 5.79 4.91 -9.63
CA THR A 16 6.24 4.39 -8.34
C THR A 16 7.36 5.26 -7.79
N VAL A 17 7.14 5.84 -6.60
CA VAL A 17 8.12 6.63 -5.88
C VAL A 17 8.74 5.75 -4.80
N PHE A 18 9.99 5.33 -5.01
CA PHE A 18 10.75 4.57 -4.03
C PHE A 18 11.34 5.51 -2.99
N VAL A 19 10.99 5.28 -1.72
CA VAL A 19 11.63 5.97 -0.60
C VAL A 19 12.78 5.12 -0.06
N PRO A 20 13.96 5.71 0.15
CA PRO A 20 15.17 4.96 0.54
C PRO A 20 15.28 4.74 2.05
N TYR A 21 14.18 4.83 2.78
CA TYR A 21 14.17 4.73 4.23
C TYR A 21 14.11 3.27 4.67
N ASP A 22 14.81 2.97 5.78
CA ASP A 22 14.72 1.66 6.42
C ASP A 22 13.27 1.37 6.83
N CYS A 23 12.83 0.17 6.53
CA CYS A 23 11.48 -0.26 6.85
C CYS A 23 11.33 -0.76 8.30
N GLY A 24 12.39 -1.25 8.92
CA GLY A 24 12.32 -1.90 10.23
C GLY A 24 11.51 -3.21 10.24
N ASN A 25 10.90 -3.60 9.12
CA ASN A 25 10.18 -4.86 8.95
C ASN A 25 11.01 -5.84 8.10
N HIS A 26 10.87 -7.14 8.40
CA HIS A 26 11.60 -8.20 7.70
C HIS A 26 10.63 -9.18 7.02
N CYS A 27 9.71 -8.63 6.19
CA CYS A 27 8.74 -9.45 5.47
C CYS A 27 9.45 -10.42 4.52
N PRO A 28 9.18 -11.73 4.60
CA PRO A 28 9.88 -12.72 3.77
C PRO A 28 9.59 -12.57 2.27
N PHE A 29 8.44 -12.00 1.92
CA PHE A 29 7.99 -11.74 0.57
C PHE A 29 8.30 -10.32 0.08
N CYS A 30 9.15 -9.56 0.77
CA CYS A 30 9.47 -8.19 0.39
C CYS A 30 10.31 -8.15 -0.88
N ILE A 31 9.76 -7.56 -1.94
CA ILE A 31 10.45 -7.39 -3.23
C ILE A 31 11.39 -6.18 -3.25
N ASN A 32 11.28 -5.29 -2.26
CA ASN A 32 12.01 -4.01 -2.22
C ASN A 32 13.25 -4.06 -1.31
N LYS A 33 13.63 -5.23 -0.78
CA LYS A 33 14.75 -5.33 0.18
C LYS A 33 16.06 -4.77 -0.34
N GLN A 34 16.39 -5.05 -1.59
CA GLN A 34 17.66 -4.61 -2.16
C GLN A 34 17.74 -3.09 -2.30
N GLU A 35 16.62 -2.46 -2.65
CA GLU A 35 16.54 -1.03 -2.89
C GLU A 35 16.70 -0.21 -1.60
N TYR A 36 16.09 -0.63 -0.49
CA TYR A 36 16.20 0.13 0.75
C TYR A 36 17.35 -0.32 1.67
N GLU A 37 17.82 -1.58 1.55
CA GLU A 37 19.03 -2.05 2.24
C GLU A 37 20.31 -1.48 1.63
N ASN A 38 20.28 -1.13 0.33
CA ASN A 38 21.41 -0.59 -0.41
C ASN A 38 21.02 0.65 -1.20
N PRO A 39 20.61 1.75 -0.56
CA PRO A 39 20.10 2.95 -1.24
C PRO A 39 21.25 3.73 -1.91
N VAL A 40 21.62 3.35 -3.12
CA VAL A 40 22.68 4.04 -3.89
C VAL A 40 22.09 5.16 -4.71
N GLY A 41 22.58 6.37 -4.48
CA GLY A 41 22.30 7.55 -5.31
C GLY A 41 20.92 8.19 -5.09
N PHE A 42 20.18 7.83 -4.05
CA PHE A 42 18.93 8.46 -3.68
C PHE A 42 19.17 9.74 -2.87
N SER A 43 18.48 10.80 -3.22
CA SER A 43 18.36 11.98 -2.36
C SER A 43 16.93 12.50 -2.43
N LEU A 44 16.45 13.10 -1.35
CA LEU A 44 15.13 13.72 -1.29
C LEU A 44 14.97 14.78 -2.40
N GLU A 45 16.00 15.57 -2.65
CA GLU A 45 16.00 16.59 -3.70
C GLU A 45 15.76 15.99 -5.09
N LYS A 46 16.48 14.90 -5.43
CA LYS A 46 16.32 14.21 -6.72
C LYS A 46 14.95 13.54 -6.88
N ILE A 47 14.40 12.99 -5.80
CA ILE A 47 13.06 12.45 -5.82
C ILE A 47 12.05 13.57 -6.10
N CYS A 48 12.17 14.71 -5.42
CA CYS A 48 11.31 15.87 -5.65
C CYS A 48 11.44 16.43 -7.07
N GLU A 49 12.67 16.48 -7.61
CA GLU A 49 12.91 16.86 -9.02
C GLU A 49 12.22 15.89 -9.99
N SER A 50 12.34 14.59 -9.76
CA SER A 50 11.69 13.56 -10.57
C SER A 50 10.17 13.67 -10.54
N ILE A 51 9.58 13.94 -9.36
CA ILE A 51 8.13 14.16 -9.21
C ILE A 51 7.68 15.36 -10.07
N ARG A 52 8.39 16.49 -10.00
CA ARG A 52 8.09 17.68 -10.82
C ARG A 52 8.20 17.39 -12.32
N THR A 53 9.25 16.67 -12.72
CA THR A 53 9.42 16.26 -14.12
C THR A 53 8.27 15.39 -14.60
N MET A 54 7.79 14.48 -13.76
CA MET A 54 6.63 13.64 -14.12
C MET A 54 5.33 14.43 -14.23
N ASP A 55 5.14 15.46 -13.40
CA ASP A 55 3.99 16.39 -13.54
C ASP A 55 4.03 17.11 -14.89
N GLU A 56 5.20 17.57 -15.33
CA GLU A 56 5.37 18.24 -16.64
C GLU A 56 5.10 17.31 -17.84
N ILE A 57 5.52 16.05 -17.74
CA ILE A 57 5.38 15.07 -18.83
C ILE A 57 3.96 14.50 -18.91
N THR A 58 3.33 14.27 -17.76
CA THR A 58 2.07 13.53 -17.70
C THR A 58 1.04 14.28 -16.84
N PRO A 59 0.00 14.86 -17.47
CA PRO A 59 -0.97 15.71 -16.78
C PRO A 59 -1.84 14.96 -15.76
N LYS A 60 -1.81 13.61 -15.78
CA LYS A 60 -2.58 12.74 -14.87
C LYS A 60 -1.73 11.57 -14.43
N CYS A 61 -1.06 11.70 -13.29
CA CYS A 61 -0.33 10.59 -12.68
C CYS A 61 -1.09 9.99 -11.49
N ASP A 62 -0.80 8.73 -11.25
CA ASP A 62 -1.04 8.06 -9.98
C ASP A 62 0.33 7.84 -9.33
N PHE A 63 0.69 8.67 -8.36
CA PHE A 63 1.93 8.50 -7.61
C PHE A 63 1.72 7.45 -6.51
N VAL A 64 2.55 6.41 -6.52
CA VAL A 64 2.50 5.32 -5.54
C VAL A 64 3.80 5.31 -4.74
N PHE A 65 3.74 5.80 -3.51
CA PHE A 65 4.88 5.77 -2.60
C PHE A 65 5.07 4.36 -2.04
N THR A 66 6.29 3.86 -2.11
CA THR A 66 6.70 2.54 -1.64
C THR A 66 8.23 2.53 -1.39
N GLY A 67 8.84 1.37 -1.32
CA GLY A 67 10.28 1.23 -1.09
C GLY A 67 10.55 0.63 0.27
N GLY A 68 11.24 1.33 1.16
CA GLY A 68 11.27 1.05 2.57
C GLY A 68 9.91 1.35 3.22
N GLU A 69 9.88 2.18 4.23
CA GLU A 69 8.62 2.59 4.87
C GLU A 69 8.38 4.09 4.67
N PRO A 70 7.41 4.51 3.83
CA PRO A 70 7.17 5.92 3.57
C PRO A 70 6.85 6.76 4.81
N PHE A 71 6.20 6.16 5.81
CA PHE A 71 5.90 6.83 7.08
C PHE A 71 7.05 6.80 8.09
N ALA A 72 8.20 6.26 7.73
CA ALA A 72 9.38 6.31 8.60
C ALA A 72 9.92 7.73 8.78
N ASP A 73 9.68 8.62 7.80
CA ASP A 73 10.08 10.04 7.85
C ASP A 73 8.92 10.90 7.30
N LEU A 74 8.10 11.41 8.22
CA LEU A 74 6.91 12.21 7.88
C LEU A 74 7.28 13.56 7.26
N ASP A 75 8.40 14.16 7.64
CA ASP A 75 8.83 15.45 7.12
C ASP A 75 9.32 15.31 5.67
N ALA A 76 10.10 14.29 5.39
CA ALA A 76 10.50 13.98 4.03
C ALA A 76 9.32 13.58 3.15
N LEU A 77 8.38 12.77 3.65
CA LEU A 77 7.16 12.42 2.93
C LEU A 77 6.32 13.68 2.64
N GLN A 78 6.19 14.60 3.62
CA GLN A 78 5.50 15.87 3.41
C GLN A 78 6.16 16.69 2.30
N THR A 79 7.50 16.78 2.33
CA THR A 79 8.27 17.50 1.32
C THR A 79 8.01 16.97 -0.10
N MET A 80 7.93 15.64 -0.26
CA MET A 80 7.59 15.01 -1.54
C MET A 80 6.13 15.27 -1.94
N LEU A 81 5.19 15.15 -1.01
CA LEU A 81 3.76 15.41 -1.26
C LEU A 81 3.51 16.87 -1.69
N ASP A 82 4.31 17.81 -1.19
CA ASP A 82 4.18 19.23 -1.53
C ASP A 82 4.62 19.53 -2.98
N GLN A 83 5.34 18.61 -3.62
CA GLN A 83 5.66 18.71 -5.06
C GLN A 83 4.52 18.21 -5.96
N ILE A 84 3.51 17.54 -5.42
CA ILE A 84 2.46 16.89 -6.23
C ILE A 84 1.21 17.78 -6.26
N PRO A 85 0.82 18.29 -7.44
CA PRO A 85 -0.45 19.00 -7.62
C PRO A 85 -1.67 18.10 -7.34
N THR A 86 -2.77 18.70 -6.92
CA THR A 86 -4.04 17.98 -6.61
C THR A 86 -4.73 17.39 -7.84
N THR A 87 -4.23 17.66 -9.04
CA THR A 87 -4.68 17.01 -10.29
C THR A 87 -4.28 15.55 -10.36
N HIS A 88 -3.24 15.15 -9.62
CA HIS A 88 -2.76 13.78 -9.51
C HIS A 88 -3.43 13.04 -8.36
N ARG A 89 -3.35 11.71 -8.38
CA ARG A 89 -3.74 10.85 -7.26
C ARG A 89 -2.49 10.37 -6.54
N VAL A 90 -2.59 10.24 -5.24
CA VAL A 90 -1.49 9.76 -4.39
C VAL A 90 -1.93 8.54 -3.61
N PHE A 91 -1.17 7.48 -3.74
CA PHE A 91 -1.32 6.24 -3.00
C PHE A 91 -0.06 5.99 -2.17
N ILE A 92 -0.21 5.54 -0.94
CA ILE A 92 0.92 5.29 -0.05
C ILE A 92 0.84 3.85 0.45
N ASN A 93 1.84 3.03 0.12
CA ASN A 93 2.00 1.69 0.66
C ASN A 93 2.79 1.77 1.97
N THR A 94 2.20 1.36 3.06
CA THR A 94 2.79 1.53 4.40
C THR A 94 2.32 0.44 5.36
N THR A 95 3.06 0.22 6.42
CA THR A 95 2.59 -0.57 7.56
C THR A 95 1.93 0.29 8.64
N LEU A 96 1.86 1.61 8.44
CA LEU A 96 1.49 2.60 9.46
C LEU A 96 2.30 2.39 10.75
N PRO A 97 3.62 2.46 10.67
CA PRO A 97 4.46 2.14 11.81
C PRO A 97 4.52 3.32 12.79
N THR A 98 4.63 3.00 14.07
CA THR A 98 5.04 3.96 15.10
C THR A 98 6.55 3.85 15.30
N LEU A 99 7.31 4.26 14.30
CA LEU A 99 8.78 4.19 14.28
C LEU A 99 9.40 5.55 14.57
N GLN A 100 10.64 5.53 15.04
CA GLN A 100 11.47 6.74 15.23
C GLN A 100 10.82 7.83 16.11
N GLY A 101 9.97 7.42 17.05
CA GLY A 101 9.30 8.34 17.96
C GLY A 101 7.97 8.90 17.45
N ALA A 102 7.55 8.57 16.23
CA ALA A 102 6.20 8.88 15.76
C ALA A 102 5.15 8.08 16.54
N THR A 103 4.07 8.75 16.90
CA THR A 103 2.92 8.15 17.59
C THR A 103 1.77 7.91 16.61
N GLU A 104 0.77 7.14 17.00
CA GLU A 104 -0.47 7.02 16.20
C GLU A 104 -1.13 8.38 15.99
N ASP A 105 -1.04 9.29 16.96
CA ASP A 105 -1.59 10.65 16.84
C ASP A 105 -0.87 11.46 15.77
N ASP A 106 0.45 11.29 15.63
CA ASP A 106 1.21 11.95 14.57
C ASP A 106 0.80 11.43 13.18
N LEU A 107 0.56 10.12 13.05
CA LEU A 107 0.07 9.52 11.79
C LEU A 107 -1.33 10.05 11.44
N VAL A 108 -2.22 10.14 12.41
CA VAL A 108 -3.57 10.69 12.24
C VAL A 108 -3.50 12.16 11.85
N ALA A 109 -2.70 12.98 12.54
CA ALA A 109 -2.51 14.39 12.24
C ALA A 109 -1.93 14.60 10.83
N PHE A 110 -0.97 13.76 10.42
CA PHE A 110 -0.40 13.79 9.08
C PHE A 110 -1.45 13.51 8.00
N THR A 111 -2.31 12.51 8.20
CA THR A 111 -3.37 12.19 7.24
C THR A 111 -4.45 13.25 7.19
N GLU A 112 -4.81 13.86 8.31
CA GLU A 112 -5.74 14.99 8.34
C GLU A 112 -5.19 16.20 7.58
N LYS A 113 -3.91 16.54 7.79
CA LYS A 113 -3.23 17.63 7.05
C LYS A 113 -3.23 17.40 5.54
N ASN A 114 -3.13 16.14 5.10
CA ASN A 114 -2.96 15.78 3.69
C ASN A 114 -4.21 15.11 3.07
N LYS A 115 -5.37 15.22 3.68
CA LYS A 115 -6.60 14.53 3.25
C LYS A 115 -7.05 14.89 1.82
N ASP A 116 -6.76 16.09 1.36
CA ASP A 116 -7.08 16.52 0.00
C ASP A 116 -6.04 16.09 -1.04
N LYS A 117 -4.87 15.63 -0.60
CA LYS A 117 -3.77 15.14 -1.46
C LYS A 117 -3.76 13.62 -1.56
N ILE A 118 -3.90 12.93 -0.43
CA ILE A 118 -3.79 11.48 -0.36
C ILE A 118 -5.10 10.84 -0.81
N THR A 119 -5.06 10.11 -1.90
CA THR A 119 -6.23 9.40 -2.45
C THR A 119 -6.56 8.16 -1.64
N CYS A 120 -5.54 7.39 -1.24
CA CYS A 120 -5.71 6.17 -0.45
C CYS A 120 -4.40 5.73 0.20
N ILE A 121 -4.51 5.21 1.41
CA ILE A 121 -3.44 4.48 2.08
C ILE A 121 -3.66 2.98 1.87
N ASN A 122 -2.64 2.30 1.35
CA ASN A 122 -2.56 0.85 1.24
C ASN A 122 -1.82 0.31 2.46
N CYS A 123 -2.56 -0.09 3.48
CA CYS A 123 -1.99 -0.53 4.74
C CYS A 123 -1.69 -2.03 4.71
N SER A 124 -0.43 -2.40 4.91
CA SER A 124 -0.01 -3.80 4.95
C SER A 124 -0.43 -4.45 6.26
N ARG A 125 -1.30 -5.46 6.16
CA ARG A 125 -1.72 -6.38 7.22
C ARG A 125 -1.83 -7.77 6.61
N HIS A 126 -1.38 -8.79 7.30
CA HIS A 126 -1.31 -10.15 6.73
C HIS A 126 -2.01 -11.15 7.64
N VAL A 127 -2.43 -12.29 7.08
CA VAL A 127 -3.05 -13.39 7.84
C VAL A 127 -2.09 -13.89 8.93
N VAL A 128 -0.80 -14.00 8.56
CA VAL A 128 0.29 -14.23 9.52
C VAL A 128 1.00 -12.90 9.76
N LYS A 129 1.23 -12.55 11.00
CA LYS A 129 1.82 -11.26 11.35
C LYS A 129 3.30 -11.22 11.03
N TYR A 130 3.67 -10.47 9.99
CA TYR A 130 5.06 -10.25 9.56
C TYR A 130 5.57 -8.84 9.84
N VAL A 131 4.68 -7.91 10.15
CA VAL A 131 5.00 -6.48 10.31
C VAL A 131 4.66 -6.01 11.72
N ALA A 132 5.34 -4.99 12.19
CA ALA A 132 4.92 -4.26 13.37
C ALA A 132 3.62 -3.51 13.01
N GLU A 133 2.57 -3.71 13.80
CA GLU A 133 1.26 -3.15 13.57
C GLU A 133 0.90 -2.21 14.73
N CYS A 134 0.41 -1.03 14.41
CA CYS A 134 -0.31 -0.19 15.37
C CYS A 134 -1.71 -0.78 15.65
N SER A 135 -2.44 -0.17 16.57
CA SER A 135 -3.83 -0.56 16.84
C SER A 135 -4.70 -0.42 15.59
N ASP A 136 -5.64 -1.35 15.38
CA ASP A 136 -6.61 -1.25 14.29
C ASP A 136 -7.58 -0.07 14.45
N ASP A 137 -7.73 0.46 15.65
CA ASP A 137 -8.55 1.65 15.90
C ASP A 137 -8.08 2.87 15.11
N ILE A 138 -6.81 2.87 14.66
CA ILE A 138 -6.27 3.90 13.76
C ILE A 138 -7.10 4.04 12.49
N PHE A 139 -7.69 2.96 11.97
CA PHE A 139 -8.51 3.00 10.76
C PHE A 139 -9.78 3.85 10.90
N SER A 140 -10.29 4.00 12.12
CA SER A 140 -11.41 4.91 12.42
C SER A 140 -10.99 6.36 12.58
N ARG A 141 -9.69 6.63 12.75
CA ARG A 141 -9.12 7.94 13.06
C ARG A 141 -8.48 8.61 11.86
N ILE A 142 -8.02 7.82 10.89
CA ILE A 142 -7.39 8.31 9.66
C ILE A 142 -8.42 9.02 8.77
N ALA A 143 -8.07 10.22 8.30
CA ALA A 143 -8.95 11.09 7.55
C ALA A 143 -9.08 10.74 6.06
N VAL A 144 -8.30 9.79 5.57
CA VAL A 144 -8.24 9.39 4.15
C VAL A 144 -8.68 7.94 3.97
N PRO A 145 -9.15 7.53 2.78
CA PRO A 145 -9.49 6.15 2.51
C PRO A 145 -8.33 5.20 2.79
N VAL A 146 -8.62 4.07 3.44
CA VAL A 146 -7.65 3.01 3.70
C VAL A 146 -8.08 1.74 3.01
N ARG A 147 -7.12 1.05 2.40
CA ARG A 147 -7.26 -0.31 1.91
C ARG A 147 -6.20 -1.18 2.58
N VAL A 148 -6.62 -2.28 3.14
CA VAL A 148 -5.73 -3.29 3.71
C VAL A 148 -5.18 -4.15 2.58
N ASN A 149 -3.85 -4.26 2.49
CA ASN A 149 -3.16 -5.16 1.58
C ASN A 149 -2.63 -6.38 2.34
N CYS A 150 -2.96 -7.55 1.86
CA CYS A 150 -2.55 -8.83 2.43
C CYS A 150 -1.83 -9.66 1.37
N VAL A 151 -0.55 -9.93 1.58
CA VAL A 151 0.15 -10.96 0.79
C VAL A 151 -0.16 -12.32 1.38
N LEU A 152 -0.66 -13.22 0.56
CA LEU A 152 -0.86 -14.62 0.90
C LEU A 152 0.44 -15.36 0.64
N TYR A 153 1.28 -15.40 1.69
CA TYR A 153 2.62 -15.96 1.60
C TYR A 153 2.62 -17.41 2.06
N LYS A 154 3.02 -18.30 1.16
CA LYS A 154 3.13 -19.75 1.38
C LYS A 154 1.88 -20.36 2.05
N ASP A 155 2.07 -21.34 2.91
CA ASP A 155 1.00 -22.10 3.57
C ASP A 155 0.34 -21.29 4.70
N TYR A 156 -0.33 -20.19 4.35
CA TYR A 156 -1.12 -19.46 5.34
C TYR A 156 -2.28 -20.35 5.83
N PRO A 157 -2.62 -20.29 7.14
CA PRO A 157 -3.71 -21.09 7.69
C PRO A 157 -5.06 -20.57 7.17
N LYS A 158 -5.71 -21.37 6.30
CA LYS A 158 -6.96 -20.98 5.64
C LYS A 158 -8.09 -20.71 6.63
N GLU A 159 -8.11 -21.40 7.76
CA GLU A 159 -9.05 -21.21 8.85
C GLU A 159 -8.94 -19.80 9.47
N ASN A 160 -7.82 -19.13 9.30
CA ASN A 160 -7.62 -17.76 9.79
C ASN A 160 -8.13 -16.69 8.83
N LEU A 161 -8.50 -17.03 7.59
CA LEU A 161 -9.00 -16.04 6.61
C LEU A 161 -10.28 -15.36 7.08
N LYS A 162 -11.23 -16.12 7.61
CA LYS A 162 -12.47 -15.53 8.12
C LYS A 162 -12.24 -14.63 9.33
N PRO A 163 -11.53 -15.05 10.39
CA PRO A 163 -11.16 -14.16 11.50
C PRO A 163 -10.39 -12.91 11.03
N TYR A 164 -9.48 -13.07 10.08
CA TYR A 164 -8.74 -11.97 9.48
C TYR A 164 -9.66 -10.94 8.81
N LEU A 165 -10.63 -11.38 7.98
CA LEU A 165 -11.59 -10.49 7.35
C LEU A 165 -12.52 -9.83 8.37
N ASP A 166 -13.00 -10.60 9.36
CA ASP A 166 -13.89 -10.11 10.41
C ASP A 166 -13.21 -9.01 11.26
N ARG A 167 -11.88 -9.04 11.41
CA ARG A 167 -11.07 -8.03 12.08
C ARG A 167 -11.29 -6.62 11.50
N PHE A 168 -11.45 -6.50 10.19
CA PHE A 168 -11.52 -5.20 9.51
C PHE A 168 -12.94 -4.71 9.24
N LYS A 169 -13.96 -5.56 9.39
CA LYS A 169 -15.37 -5.19 9.19
C LYS A 169 -15.83 -3.97 9.99
N PRO A 170 -15.47 -3.82 11.29
CA PRO A 170 -15.91 -2.69 12.09
C PRO A 170 -15.44 -1.35 11.55
N TYR A 171 -14.35 -1.33 10.81
CA TYR A 171 -13.71 -0.11 10.29
C TYR A 171 -14.16 0.24 8.87
N GLY A 172 -14.90 -0.64 8.21
CA GLY A 172 -15.36 -0.41 6.83
C GLY A 172 -14.24 -0.32 5.78
N VAL A 173 -13.03 -0.78 6.11
CA VAL A 173 -11.90 -0.79 5.17
C VAL A 173 -11.99 -1.96 4.22
N SER A 174 -11.58 -1.75 2.96
CA SER A 174 -11.50 -2.83 1.97
C SER A 174 -10.23 -3.65 2.17
N VAL A 175 -10.30 -4.94 1.83
CA VAL A 175 -9.14 -5.84 1.85
C VAL A 175 -8.80 -6.25 0.42
N GLN A 176 -7.52 -6.13 0.07
CA GLN A 176 -6.96 -6.63 -1.18
C GLN A 176 -5.96 -7.75 -0.86
N PHE A 177 -6.22 -8.93 -1.41
CA PHE A 177 -5.25 -10.01 -1.38
C PHE A 177 -4.28 -9.90 -2.55
N ARG A 178 -3.02 -10.24 -2.28
CA ARG A 178 -1.95 -10.28 -3.26
C ARG A 178 -1.22 -11.61 -3.15
N PHE A 179 -0.72 -12.10 -4.27
CA PHE A 179 0.14 -13.28 -4.29
C PHE A 179 1.56 -12.93 -3.86
N ASP A 180 2.30 -13.97 -3.49
CA ASP A 180 3.73 -13.88 -3.26
C ASP A 180 4.47 -13.88 -4.61
N TYR A 181 4.98 -12.71 -4.99
CA TYR A 181 5.78 -12.57 -6.21
C TYR A 181 7.22 -13.05 -6.07
N THR A 182 7.65 -13.44 -4.88
CA THR A 182 8.99 -13.99 -4.66
C THR A 182 9.06 -15.48 -5.00
N ASP A 183 7.91 -16.15 -5.07
CA ASP A 183 7.81 -17.54 -5.50
C ASP A 183 7.53 -17.59 -7.02
N THR A 184 8.56 -17.91 -7.79
CA THR A 184 8.51 -18.03 -9.26
C THR A 184 8.40 -19.47 -9.74
N THR A 185 7.98 -20.41 -8.88
CA THR A 185 7.73 -21.78 -9.31
C THR A 185 6.58 -21.86 -10.30
N PRO A 186 6.59 -22.84 -11.25
CA PRO A 186 5.49 -23.00 -12.18
C PRO A 186 4.14 -23.24 -11.50
N GLU A 187 4.14 -23.86 -10.33
CA GLU A 187 2.95 -24.14 -9.53
C GLU A 187 2.32 -22.88 -8.92
N ASN A 188 3.13 -21.84 -8.73
CA ASN A 188 2.68 -20.53 -8.23
C ASN A 188 2.39 -19.54 -9.37
N LEU A 189 2.55 -19.94 -10.61
CA LEU A 189 2.26 -19.11 -11.77
C LEU A 189 0.75 -18.99 -11.99
N TYR A 190 0.16 -18.06 -11.28
CA TYR A 190 -0.93 -17.15 -11.64
C TYR A 190 -2.36 -17.69 -11.81
N GLU A 191 -2.64 -18.85 -12.38
CA GLU A 191 -4.03 -19.21 -12.69
C GLU A 191 -4.64 -20.18 -11.67
N GLU A 192 -3.95 -21.25 -11.33
CA GLU A 192 -4.51 -22.26 -10.44
C GLU A 192 -4.60 -21.81 -8.99
N GLU A 193 -3.58 -21.10 -8.49
CA GLU A 193 -3.57 -20.54 -7.12
C GLU A 193 -4.56 -19.39 -6.98
N SER A 194 -4.71 -18.53 -8.00
CA SER A 194 -5.70 -17.44 -7.96
C SER A 194 -7.11 -17.97 -7.96
N ASP A 195 -7.40 -18.98 -8.77
CA ASP A 195 -8.73 -19.62 -8.82
C ASP A 195 -9.04 -20.35 -7.52
N LYS A 196 -8.07 -21.02 -6.92
CA LYS A 196 -8.19 -21.68 -5.63
C LYS A 196 -8.46 -20.71 -4.51
N ILE A 197 -7.70 -19.59 -4.44
CA ILE A 197 -7.88 -18.55 -3.43
C ILE A 197 -9.22 -17.86 -3.61
N LEU A 198 -9.61 -17.53 -4.83
CA LEU A 198 -10.93 -16.97 -5.13
C LEU A 198 -12.05 -17.95 -4.76
N HIS A 199 -11.84 -19.23 -5.01
CA HIS A 199 -12.78 -20.27 -4.59
C HIS A 199 -12.89 -20.36 -3.06
N ASP A 200 -11.78 -20.32 -2.34
CA ASP A 200 -11.75 -20.37 -0.88
C ASP A 200 -12.35 -19.10 -0.23
N LEU A 201 -12.26 -17.97 -0.90
CA LEU A 201 -12.72 -16.68 -0.41
C LEU A 201 -14.14 -16.30 -0.83
N LYS A 202 -14.66 -16.88 -1.91
CA LYS A 202 -15.97 -16.50 -2.50
C LYS A 202 -17.14 -16.54 -1.53
N ASP A 203 -17.09 -17.46 -0.56
CA ASP A 203 -18.13 -17.64 0.43
C ASP A 203 -17.94 -16.77 1.69
N LEU A 204 -16.78 -16.08 1.80
CA LEU A 204 -16.41 -15.29 2.96
C LEU A 204 -16.74 -13.81 2.83
N PHE A 205 -16.80 -13.29 1.60
CA PHE A 205 -17.11 -11.88 1.36
C PHE A 205 -17.79 -11.67 0.02
N HIS A 206 -18.50 -10.56 -0.09
CA HIS A 206 -19.10 -10.15 -1.34
C HIS A 206 -18.03 -9.64 -2.31
N TYR A 207 -17.72 -10.43 -3.31
CA TYR A 207 -16.76 -10.10 -4.35
C TYR A 207 -17.33 -9.01 -5.26
N THR A 208 -16.72 -7.84 -5.24
CA THR A 208 -17.17 -6.69 -6.03
C THR A 208 -16.61 -6.65 -7.45
N GLY A 209 -15.86 -7.67 -7.83
CA GLY A 209 -15.22 -7.79 -9.13
C GLY A 209 -13.84 -7.13 -9.18
N MET A 210 -12.94 -7.74 -9.93
CA MET A 210 -11.69 -7.08 -10.29
C MET A 210 -11.88 -6.35 -11.60
N ASP A 211 -11.79 -5.02 -11.57
CA ASP A 211 -11.62 -4.26 -12.79
C ASP A 211 -10.25 -4.56 -13.39
N GLY A 212 -10.18 -5.61 -14.16
CA GLY A 212 -9.16 -5.78 -15.18
C GLY A 212 -7.72 -6.02 -14.73
N CYS A 213 -7.43 -6.13 -13.45
CA CYS A 213 -6.14 -6.60 -12.98
C CYS A 213 -6.30 -8.02 -12.41
N ARG A 214 -6.26 -9.01 -13.28
CA ARG A 214 -5.70 -10.30 -12.90
C ARG A 214 -4.20 -10.06 -12.73
N MET A 215 -3.76 -9.70 -11.56
CA MET A 215 -2.38 -9.83 -11.15
C MET A 215 -2.33 -10.89 -10.11
#